data_6332fca1c402ad8de2c3f1aab47481a5
#
_entry.id   6332fca1c402ad8de2c3f1aab47481a5
#
_cell.length_a   1.000
_cell.length_b   1.000
_cell.length_c   1.000
_cell.angle_alpha   90.00
_cell.angle_beta   90.00
_cell.angle_gamma   90.00
#
_symmetry.space_group_name_H-M   'P 1'
#
loop_
_entity.id
_entity.type
_entity.pdbx_description
1 polymer ?
#
loop_
_entity_poly.entity_id
_entity_poly.type
_entity_poly.pdbx_seq_one_letter_code
_entity_poly.pdbx_strand_id
1 'polypeptide(L)'
;PDHLQESEDLEDLIELKFKLSKMKEISVLEFRSQIERVVALTRSINLDLNMASYITQSASDMAQGIWSHFEKGISDILSLKSERASIACWEFHLAIEKSIKVLIHLKSGSSKHGHNLDDLVEHLGQFESGIDSSGLAGLPSDKDAIKLRYAEMIKTPIDAFEYYLIALEFVGDIVSRLEHKIGIKNASFILKMAPWAK
;
A
#
# COMPACT_ATOMS: atom_id res chain seq x y z
N PRO A 1 -3.12 -2.87 16.05
CA PRO A 1 -1.78 -2.37 16.32
C PRO A 1 -0.98 -2.32 15.03
N ASP A 2 -0.33 -1.17 14.78
CA ASP A 2 0.38 -0.88 13.53
C ASP A 2 1.76 -1.54 13.46
N HIS A 3 2.22 -2.11 14.58
CA HIS A 3 3.51 -2.78 14.70
C HIS A 3 3.35 -4.27 15.00
N LEU A 4 4.43 -5.03 14.78
CA LEU A 4 4.52 -6.42 15.26
C LEU A 4 4.28 -6.42 16.78
N GLN A 5 3.41 -7.30 17.24
CA GLN A 5 3.18 -7.49 18.68
C GLN A 5 4.36 -8.24 19.28
N GLU A 6 4.64 -8.03 20.57
CA GLU A 6 5.70 -8.76 21.29
C GLU A 6 5.58 -10.29 21.20
N SER A 7 4.37 -10.79 20.93
CA SER A 7 4.09 -12.21 20.77
C SER A 7 4.24 -12.73 19.34
N GLU A 8 4.50 -11.85 18.35
CA GLU A 8 4.66 -12.25 16.94
C GLU A 8 6.14 -12.47 16.65
N ASP A 9 6.50 -13.70 16.30
CA ASP A 9 7.86 -14.01 15.84
C ASP A 9 7.99 -13.68 14.34
N LEU A 10 9.10 -13.04 13.97
CA LEU A 10 9.41 -12.75 12.58
C LEU A 10 9.48 -14.03 11.74
N GLU A 11 9.95 -15.12 12.31
CA GLU A 11 10.05 -16.42 11.61
C GLU A 11 8.67 -17.00 11.26
N ASP A 12 7.63 -16.67 12.04
CA ASP A 12 6.25 -17.10 11.77
C ASP A 12 5.64 -16.38 10.56
N LEU A 13 6.17 -15.22 10.18
CA LEU A 13 5.74 -14.46 9.00
C LEU A 13 6.41 -14.92 7.71
N ILE A 14 7.41 -15.79 7.79
CA ILE A 14 8.19 -16.25 6.65
C ILE A 14 7.78 -17.69 6.30
N GLU A 15 6.94 -17.86 5.28
CA GLU A 15 6.54 -19.19 4.78
C GLU A 15 7.70 -20.02 4.24
N LEU A 16 8.79 -19.37 3.77
CA LEU A 16 9.98 -20.05 3.29
C LEU A 16 10.84 -20.46 4.48
N LYS A 17 11.30 -21.71 4.48
CA LYS A 17 12.27 -22.27 5.45
C LYS A 17 13.65 -21.62 5.32
N PHE A 18 13.67 -20.30 5.25
CA PHE A 18 14.87 -19.49 5.15
C PHE A 18 15.51 -19.41 6.53
N LYS A 19 16.71 -19.96 6.67
CA LYS A 19 17.41 -19.90 7.95
C LYS A 19 18.09 -18.54 8.10
N LEU A 20 17.47 -17.61 8.78
CA LEU A 20 18.04 -16.30 9.16
C LEU A 20 19.44 -16.48 9.82
N SER A 21 19.65 -17.58 10.53
CA SER A 21 20.94 -17.94 11.14
C SER A 21 22.10 -18.09 10.16
N LYS A 22 21.84 -18.19 8.85
CA LYS A 22 22.88 -18.22 7.81
C LYS A 22 23.25 -16.85 7.25
N MET A 23 22.48 -15.81 7.58
CA MET A 23 22.77 -14.44 7.16
C MET A 23 23.81 -13.79 8.08
N LYS A 24 24.48 -12.75 7.54
CA LYS A 24 25.27 -11.84 8.39
C LYS A 24 24.33 -11.09 9.31
N GLU A 25 24.74 -10.80 10.53
CA GLU A 25 23.93 -10.12 11.54
C GLU A 25 23.34 -8.78 11.04
N ILE A 26 24.15 -7.95 10.37
CA ILE A 26 23.69 -6.69 9.77
C ILE A 26 22.56 -6.94 8.77
N SER A 27 22.70 -7.94 7.89
CA SER A 27 21.67 -8.28 6.89
C SER A 27 20.38 -8.81 7.54
N VAL A 28 20.47 -9.46 8.69
CA VAL A 28 19.30 -9.90 9.47
C VAL A 28 18.56 -8.69 10.04
N LEU A 29 19.30 -7.72 10.59
CA LEU A 29 18.71 -6.49 11.14
C LEU A 29 18.01 -5.66 10.04
N GLU A 30 18.67 -5.48 8.90
CA GLU A 30 18.08 -4.78 7.75
C GLU A 30 16.82 -5.48 7.24
N PHE A 31 16.87 -6.81 7.10
CA PHE A 31 15.73 -7.62 6.67
C PHE A 31 14.56 -7.53 7.66
N ARG A 32 14.85 -7.62 8.98
CA ARG A 32 13.85 -7.45 10.05
C ARG A 32 13.19 -6.08 9.95
N SER A 33 13.97 -5.01 9.83
CA SER A 33 13.47 -3.64 9.72
C SER A 33 12.55 -3.46 8.50
N GLN A 34 12.92 -4.05 7.35
CA GLN A 34 12.07 -4.01 6.15
C GLN A 34 10.74 -4.74 6.34
N ILE A 35 10.76 -5.94 6.96
CA ILE A 35 9.52 -6.67 7.22
C ILE A 35 8.62 -5.92 8.20
N GLU A 36 9.17 -5.41 9.29
CA GLU A 36 8.42 -4.60 10.26
C GLU A 36 7.76 -3.39 9.58
N ARG A 37 8.50 -2.70 8.69
CA ARG A 37 7.97 -1.57 7.91
C ARG A 37 6.83 -2.00 6.99
N VAL A 38 6.99 -3.09 6.24
CA VAL A 38 5.95 -3.62 5.34
C VAL A 38 4.70 -4.01 6.13
N VAL A 39 4.87 -4.71 7.27
CA VAL A 39 3.75 -5.12 8.12
C VAL A 39 3.01 -3.90 8.67
N ALA A 40 3.74 -2.90 9.18
CA ALA A 40 3.15 -1.68 9.72
C ALA A 40 2.34 -0.93 8.66
N LEU A 41 2.91 -0.69 7.47
CA LEU A 41 2.24 0.00 6.36
C LEU A 41 1.02 -0.78 5.87
N THR A 42 1.15 -2.09 5.69
CA THR A 42 0.05 -2.95 5.23
C THR A 42 -1.13 -2.94 6.21
N ARG A 43 -0.85 -3.04 7.51
CA ARG A 43 -1.88 -2.98 8.56
C ARG A 43 -2.54 -1.61 8.64
N SER A 44 -1.75 -0.53 8.57
CA SER A 44 -2.28 0.83 8.57
C SER A 44 -3.19 1.08 7.36
N ILE A 45 -2.73 0.76 6.14
CA ILE A 45 -3.54 0.90 4.92
C ILE A 45 -4.85 0.12 5.04
N ASN A 46 -4.79 -1.14 5.50
CA ASN A 46 -5.98 -1.96 5.66
C ASN A 46 -6.96 -1.35 6.67
N LEU A 47 -6.44 -0.85 7.80
CA LEU A 47 -7.25 -0.20 8.81
C LEU A 47 -7.91 1.07 8.29
N ASP A 48 -7.14 1.97 7.67
CA ASP A 48 -7.62 3.24 7.14
C ASP A 48 -8.68 3.03 6.06
N LEU A 49 -8.46 2.11 5.12
CA LEU A 49 -9.43 1.78 4.07
C LEU A 49 -10.74 1.20 4.64
N ASN A 50 -10.67 0.35 5.69
CA ASN A 50 -11.87 -0.23 6.31
C ASN A 50 -12.63 0.77 7.19
N MET A 51 -11.91 1.71 7.82
CA MET A 51 -12.50 2.72 8.70
C MET A 51 -12.98 3.96 7.95
N ALA A 52 -12.58 4.15 6.68
CA ALA A 52 -12.92 5.34 5.91
C ALA A 52 -14.42 5.49 5.68
N SER A 53 -14.88 6.74 5.71
CA SER A 53 -16.26 7.12 5.41
C SER A 53 -16.40 7.39 3.92
N TYR A 54 -16.94 6.43 3.18
CA TYR A 54 -17.22 6.60 1.74
C TYR A 54 -18.62 7.17 1.52
N ILE A 55 -18.67 8.34 0.89
CA ILE A 55 -19.93 9.04 0.62
C ILE A 55 -20.71 8.35 -0.52
N THR A 56 -20.00 7.72 -1.47
CA THR A 56 -20.59 7.07 -2.63
C THR A 56 -20.10 5.63 -2.77
N GLN A 57 -20.93 4.78 -3.40
CA GLN A 57 -20.51 3.41 -3.74
C GLN A 57 -19.29 3.38 -4.64
N SER A 58 -19.22 4.32 -5.60
CA SER A 58 -18.06 4.44 -6.50
C SER A 58 -16.74 4.68 -5.75
N ALA A 59 -16.76 5.52 -4.72
CA ALA A 59 -15.56 5.74 -3.88
C ALA A 59 -15.18 4.47 -3.11
N SER A 60 -16.16 3.76 -2.57
CA SER A 60 -15.95 2.47 -1.89
C SER A 60 -15.37 1.42 -2.83
N ASP A 61 -15.91 1.29 -4.04
CA ASP A 61 -15.42 0.32 -5.03
C ASP A 61 -13.98 0.64 -5.49
N MET A 62 -13.67 1.93 -5.68
CA MET A 62 -12.30 2.36 -5.98
C MET A 62 -11.34 2.02 -4.84
N ALA A 63 -11.74 2.24 -3.59
CA ALA A 63 -10.94 1.96 -2.41
C ALA A 63 -10.66 0.45 -2.26
N GLN A 64 -11.68 -0.40 -2.45
CA GLN A 64 -11.49 -1.85 -2.49
C GLN A 64 -10.52 -2.28 -3.60
N GLY A 65 -10.57 -1.60 -4.74
CA GLY A 65 -9.66 -1.83 -5.85
C GLY A 65 -8.18 -1.55 -5.52
N ILE A 66 -7.86 -0.65 -4.55
CA ILE A 66 -6.49 -0.40 -4.10
C ILE A 66 -5.89 -1.71 -3.56
N TRP A 67 -6.60 -2.36 -2.65
CA TRP A 67 -6.15 -3.60 -2.03
C TRP A 67 -6.01 -4.75 -3.04
N SER A 68 -6.98 -4.91 -3.93
CA SER A 68 -6.91 -5.92 -5.00
C SER A 68 -5.69 -5.77 -5.90
N HIS A 69 -5.25 -4.53 -6.17
CA HIS A 69 -4.02 -4.29 -6.94
C HIS A 69 -2.77 -4.69 -6.16
N PHE A 70 -2.71 -4.43 -4.86
CA PHE A 70 -1.60 -4.89 -4.02
C PHE A 70 -1.52 -6.43 -3.99
N GLU A 71 -2.63 -7.13 -3.72
CA GLU A 71 -2.67 -8.59 -3.69
C GLU A 71 -2.20 -9.20 -5.01
N LYS A 72 -2.69 -8.67 -6.14
CA LYS A 72 -2.32 -9.15 -7.46
C LYS A 72 -0.84 -8.88 -7.76
N GLY A 73 -0.34 -7.67 -7.47
CA GLY A 73 1.06 -7.32 -7.66
C GLY A 73 1.99 -8.21 -6.84
N ILE A 74 1.67 -8.47 -5.57
CA ILE A 74 2.44 -9.40 -4.72
C ILE A 74 2.43 -10.81 -5.30
N SER A 75 1.26 -11.32 -5.71
CA SER A 75 1.17 -12.64 -6.35
C SER A 75 2.06 -12.74 -7.60
N ASP A 76 2.14 -11.65 -8.37
CA ASP A 76 3.00 -11.58 -9.55
C ASP A 76 4.49 -11.55 -9.20
N ILE A 77 4.93 -10.81 -8.17
CA ILE A 77 6.32 -10.85 -7.68
C ILE A 77 6.71 -12.26 -7.22
N LEU A 78 5.86 -12.91 -6.43
CA LEU A 78 6.13 -14.24 -5.88
C LEU A 78 6.28 -15.32 -6.97
N SER A 79 5.82 -15.06 -8.20
CA SER A 79 6.08 -15.95 -9.33
C SER A 79 7.55 -16.00 -9.77
N LEU A 80 8.37 -15.02 -9.36
CA LEU A 80 9.80 -14.84 -9.67
C LEU A 80 10.11 -14.76 -11.19
N LYS A 81 9.10 -14.48 -12.03
CA LYS A 81 9.25 -14.31 -13.48
C LYS A 81 9.32 -12.83 -13.83
N SER A 82 10.30 -12.42 -14.66
CA SER A 82 10.50 -11.00 -15.03
C SER A 82 9.28 -10.39 -15.72
N GLU A 83 8.60 -11.15 -16.58
CA GLU A 83 7.36 -10.69 -17.23
C GLU A 83 6.27 -10.38 -16.18
N ARG A 84 6.15 -11.23 -15.15
CA ARG A 84 5.21 -11.04 -14.04
C ARG A 84 5.64 -9.90 -13.13
N ALA A 85 6.95 -9.69 -12.94
CA ALA A 85 7.48 -8.56 -12.18
C ALA A 85 7.11 -7.22 -12.84
N SER A 86 7.14 -7.15 -14.18
CA SER A 86 6.69 -5.97 -14.92
C SER A 86 5.19 -5.71 -14.71
N ILE A 87 4.36 -6.75 -14.77
CA ILE A 87 2.93 -6.64 -14.50
C ILE A 87 2.68 -6.23 -13.05
N ALA A 88 3.45 -6.74 -12.09
CA ALA A 88 3.37 -6.32 -10.69
C ALA A 88 3.59 -4.80 -10.52
N CYS A 89 4.60 -4.24 -11.18
CA CYS A 89 4.83 -2.79 -11.18
C CYS A 89 3.62 -2.02 -11.72
N TRP A 90 2.96 -2.52 -12.77
CA TRP A 90 1.71 -1.95 -13.28
C TRP A 90 0.58 -2.00 -12.23
N GLU A 91 0.42 -3.12 -11.54
CA GLU A 91 -0.60 -3.25 -10.50
C GLU A 91 -0.37 -2.24 -9.36
N PHE A 92 0.89 -2.05 -8.92
CA PHE A 92 1.22 -1.04 -7.91
C PHE A 92 1.00 0.38 -8.41
N HIS A 93 1.28 0.66 -9.69
CA HIS A 93 0.95 1.95 -10.30
C HIS A 93 -0.56 2.23 -10.21
N LEU A 94 -1.40 1.23 -10.49
CA LEU A 94 -2.85 1.36 -10.37
C LEU A 94 -3.32 1.53 -8.91
N ALA A 95 -2.64 0.92 -7.94
CA ALA A 95 -2.94 1.13 -6.52
C ALA A 95 -2.70 2.60 -6.12
N ILE A 96 -1.56 3.18 -6.54
CA ILE A 96 -1.24 4.60 -6.34
C ILE A 96 -2.31 5.47 -7.00
N GLU A 97 -2.58 5.26 -8.28
CA GLU A 97 -3.57 6.03 -9.04
C GLU A 97 -4.94 6.03 -8.36
N LYS A 98 -5.41 4.85 -7.95
CA LYS A 98 -6.72 4.71 -7.28
C LYS A 98 -6.75 5.41 -5.93
N SER A 99 -5.68 5.33 -5.15
CA SER A 99 -5.62 6.02 -3.84
C SER A 99 -5.79 7.53 -4.00
N ILE A 100 -5.07 8.14 -4.95
CA ILE A 100 -5.20 9.57 -5.26
C ILE A 100 -6.63 9.90 -5.69
N LYS A 101 -7.21 9.11 -6.61
CA LYS A 101 -8.57 9.35 -7.11
C LYS A 101 -9.64 9.21 -6.04
N VAL A 102 -9.50 8.28 -5.10
CA VAL A 102 -10.42 8.16 -3.96
C VAL A 102 -10.38 9.42 -3.12
N LEU A 103 -9.18 9.91 -2.77
CA LEU A 103 -9.05 11.11 -1.94
C LEU A 103 -9.58 12.37 -2.68
N ILE A 104 -9.26 12.54 -3.97
CA ILE A 104 -9.83 13.61 -4.80
C ILE A 104 -11.35 13.54 -4.76
N HIS A 105 -11.94 12.35 -5.02
CA HIS A 105 -13.39 12.20 -5.05
C HIS A 105 -14.05 12.58 -3.72
N LEU A 106 -13.45 12.18 -2.60
CA LEU A 106 -13.98 12.50 -1.27
C LEU A 106 -13.83 13.99 -0.91
N LYS A 107 -12.78 14.65 -1.38
CA LYS A 107 -12.55 16.08 -1.09
C LYS A 107 -13.31 17.02 -2.04
N SER A 108 -13.45 16.66 -3.32
CA SER A 108 -14.06 17.52 -4.35
C SER A 108 -15.49 17.13 -4.73
N GLY A 109 -15.95 15.93 -4.34
CA GLY A 109 -17.24 15.37 -4.77
C GLY A 109 -17.26 14.87 -6.22
N SER A 110 -16.15 14.92 -6.94
CA SER A 110 -16.04 14.53 -8.35
C SER A 110 -14.80 13.68 -8.62
N SER A 111 -14.88 12.80 -9.62
CA SER A 111 -13.75 11.98 -10.03
C SER A 111 -12.89 12.72 -11.06
N LYS A 112 -11.57 12.72 -10.87
CA LYS A 112 -10.60 13.19 -11.85
C LYS A 112 -10.36 12.10 -12.89
N HIS A 113 -10.53 12.43 -14.16
CA HIS A 113 -10.13 11.57 -15.27
C HIS A 113 -8.63 11.69 -15.55
N GLY A 114 -8.06 10.65 -16.19
CA GLY A 114 -6.63 10.58 -16.51
C GLY A 114 -5.91 9.52 -15.69
N HIS A 115 -4.67 9.21 -16.09
CA HIS A 115 -3.83 8.17 -15.51
C HIS A 115 -2.43 8.68 -15.14
N ASN A 116 -2.12 9.95 -15.48
CA ASN A 116 -0.85 10.58 -15.16
C ASN A 116 -0.81 10.88 -13.65
N LEU A 117 0.16 10.29 -12.94
CA LEU A 117 0.26 10.44 -11.49
C LEU A 117 0.61 11.88 -11.10
N ASP A 118 1.48 12.55 -11.86
CA ASP A 118 1.88 13.94 -11.58
C ASP A 118 0.68 14.88 -11.68
N ASP A 119 -0.11 14.75 -12.76
CA ASP A 119 -1.33 15.54 -12.96
C ASP A 119 -2.38 15.27 -11.86
N LEU A 120 -2.45 14.02 -11.38
CA LEU A 120 -3.38 13.63 -10.31
C LEU A 120 -2.91 14.20 -8.97
N VAL A 121 -1.62 14.15 -8.66
CA VAL A 121 -1.04 14.72 -7.43
C VAL A 121 -1.16 16.25 -7.44
N GLU A 122 -0.84 16.91 -8.56
CA GLU A 122 -1.02 18.36 -8.70
C GLU A 122 -2.49 18.77 -8.47
N HIS A 123 -3.43 18.02 -9.04
CA HIS A 123 -4.85 18.28 -8.84
C HIS A 123 -5.27 18.04 -7.38
N LEU A 124 -4.79 16.96 -6.75
CA LEU A 124 -5.05 16.69 -5.33
C LEU A 124 -4.52 17.80 -4.43
N GLY A 125 -3.37 18.38 -4.78
CA GLY A 125 -2.76 19.51 -4.06
C GLY A 125 -3.64 20.75 -3.95
N GLN A 126 -4.71 20.86 -4.77
CA GLN A 126 -5.70 21.93 -4.67
C GLN A 126 -6.65 21.73 -3.48
N PHE A 127 -6.78 20.52 -2.96
CA PHE A 127 -7.73 20.15 -1.89
C PHE A 127 -7.02 19.67 -0.63
N GLU A 128 -5.80 19.13 -0.77
CA GLU A 128 -5.04 18.51 0.32
C GLU A 128 -3.58 18.97 0.27
N SER A 129 -3.05 19.49 1.36
CA SER A 129 -1.67 19.98 1.44
C SER A 129 -0.72 18.95 2.07
N GLY A 130 0.58 19.12 1.83
CA GLY A 130 1.62 18.33 2.50
C GLY A 130 1.72 16.89 2.01
N ILE A 131 1.34 16.61 0.76
CA ILE A 131 1.57 15.31 0.12
C ILE A 131 3.01 15.25 -0.35
N ASP A 132 3.75 14.27 0.14
CA ASP A 132 5.10 14.00 -0.35
C ASP A 132 5.06 13.08 -1.57
N SER A 133 5.23 13.66 -2.74
CA SER A 133 5.32 12.92 -4.01
C SER A 133 6.74 12.62 -4.46
N SER A 134 7.76 12.95 -3.65
CA SER A 134 9.17 12.78 -4.03
C SER A 134 9.51 11.32 -4.39
N GLY A 135 8.91 10.35 -3.71
CA GLY A 135 9.05 8.92 -4.01
C GLY A 135 8.53 8.51 -5.39
N LEU A 136 7.58 9.27 -5.96
CA LEU A 136 7.03 8.96 -7.28
C LEU A 136 7.95 9.34 -8.44
N ALA A 137 8.92 10.23 -8.21
CA ALA A 137 9.83 10.70 -9.26
C ALA A 137 10.67 9.59 -9.91
N GLY A 138 10.87 8.46 -9.20
CA GLY A 138 11.56 7.27 -9.73
C GLY A 138 10.66 6.30 -10.51
N LEU A 139 9.35 6.54 -10.53
CA LEU A 139 8.41 5.67 -11.22
C LEU A 139 8.29 6.02 -12.70
N PRO A 140 7.96 5.04 -13.57
CA PRO A 140 7.71 5.29 -14.98
C PRO A 140 6.58 6.31 -15.20
N SER A 141 6.70 7.11 -16.23
CA SER A 141 5.60 7.96 -16.70
C SER A 141 4.37 7.12 -17.07
N ASP A 142 3.19 7.73 -17.16
CA ASP A 142 1.96 7.05 -17.57
C ASP A 142 2.10 6.28 -18.89
N LYS A 143 2.81 6.84 -19.86
CA LYS A 143 3.10 6.19 -21.16
C LYS A 143 3.97 4.95 -21.00
N ASP A 144 4.97 5.02 -20.11
CA ASP A 144 5.86 3.90 -19.86
C ASP A 144 5.22 2.88 -18.91
N ALA A 145 4.35 3.31 -18.00
CA ALA A 145 3.57 2.42 -17.16
C ALA A 145 2.68 1.48 -17.98
N ILE A 146 2.11 1.94 -19.11
CA ILE A 146 1.37 1.07 -20.03
C ILE A 146 2.27 -0.05 -20.60
N LYS A 147 3.54 0.20 -20.87
CA LYS A 147 4.49 -0.83 -21.32
C LYS A 147 4.74 -1.91 -20.27
N LEU A 148 4.66 -1.56 -18.98
CA LEU A 148 4.73 -2.55 -17.88
C LEU A 148 3.58 -3.56 -17.96
N ARG A 149 2.36 -3.09 -18.26
CA ARG A 149 1.17 -3.94 -18.39
C ARG A 149 1.34 -5.04 -19.43
N TYR A 150 2.03 -4.74 -20.52
CA TYR A 150 2.25 -5.67 -21.65
C TYR A 150 3.62 -6.35 -21.57
N ALA A 151 4.36 -6.16 -20.47
CA ALA A 151 5.74 -6.65 -20.30
C ALA A 151 6.69 -6.21 -21.44
N GLU A 152 6.41 -5.06 -22.05
CA GLU A 152 7.30 -4.42 -23.04
C GLU A 152 8.47 -3.71 -22.37
N MET A 153 8.30 -3.31 -21.12
CA MET A 153 9.36 -2.81 -20.23
C MET A 153 9.65 -3.89 -19.18
N ILE A 154 10.76 -4.59 -19.35
CA ILE A 154 11.14 -5.69 -18.47
C ILE A 154 11.66 -5.17 -17.13
N LYS A 155 11.11 -5.69 -16.05
CA LYS A 155 11.51 -5.43 -14.66
C LYS A 155 11.94 -6.73 -14.00
N THR A 156 12.88 -6.62 -13.06
CA THR A 156 13.26 -7.75 -12.20
C THR A 156 12.32 -7.86 -11.01
N PRO A 157 12.26 -9.01 -10.31
CA PRO A 157 11.53 -9.12 -9.04
C PRO A 157 12.02 -8.12 -7.97
N ILE A 158 13.32 -7.73 -8.01
CA ILE A 158 13.88 -6.72 -7.10
C ILE A 158 13.31 -5.34 -7.44
N ASP A 159 13.32 -4.94 -8.72
CA ASP A 159 12.72 -3.68 -9.15
C ASP A 159 11.23 -3.61 -8.76
N ALA A 160 10.51 -4.73 -8.91
CA ALA A 160 9.09 -4.78 -8.54
C ALA A 160 8.88 -4.68 -7.03
N PHE A 161 9.78 -5.22 -6.22
CA PHE A 161 9.73 -5.07 -4.78
C PHE A 161 10.03 -3.64 -4.33
N GLU A 162 11.00 -2.97 -4.95
CA GLU A 162 11.26 -1.54 -4.72
C GLU A 162 10.03 -0.69 -5.09
N TYR A 163 9.40 -0.99 -6.22
CA TYR A 163 8.16 -0.33 -6.63
C TYR A 163 7.03 -0.55 -5.63
N TYR A 164 6.92 -1.78 -5.10
CA TYR A 164 5.96 -2.12 -4.05
C TYR A 164 6.16 -1.27 -2.78
N LEU A 165 7.41 -1.10 -2.32
CA LEU A 165 7.70 -0.29 -1.13
C LEU A 165 7.28 1.17 -1.36
N ILE A 166 7.63 1.76 -2.51
CA ILE A 166 7.21 3.12 -2.88
C ILE A 166 5.68 3.23 -2.87
N ALA A 167 5.00 2.24 -3.46
CA ALA A 167 3.55 2.23 -3.52
C ALA A 167 2.91 2.11 -2.12
N LEU A 168 3.45 1.27 -1.24
CA LEU A 168 2.95 1.14 0.13
C LEU A 168 3.08 2.46 0.90
N GLU A 169 4.24 3.13 0.80
CA GLU A 169 4.48 4.39 1.50
C GLU A 169 3.55 5.50 1.02
N PHE A 170 3.49 5.67 -0.29
CA PHE A 170 2.65 6.72 -0.87
C PHE A 170 1.16 6.45 -0.63
N VAL A 171 0.68 5.23 -0.89
CA VAL A 171 -0.71 4.86 -0.61
C VAL A 171 -1.03 4.99 0.87
N GLY A 172 -0.10 4.58 1.76
CA GLY A 172 -0.25 4.75 3.20
C GLY A 172 -0.45 6.21 3.60
N ASP A 173 0.37 7.14 3.08
CA ASP A 173 0.18 8.59 3.31
C ASP A 173 -1.20 9.05 2.80
N ILE A 174 -1.58 8.68 1.57
CA ILE A 174 -2.86 9.10 0.98
C ILE A 174 -4.06 8.58 1.78
N VAL A 175 -4.09 7.28 2.13
CA VAL A 175 -5.26 6.70 2.81
C VAL A 175 -5.37 7.15 4.26
N SER A 176 -4.25 7.49 4.92
CA SER A 176 -4.26 8.06 6.27
C SER A 176 -5.00 9.39 6.38
N ARG A 177 -5.21 10.08 5.25
CA ARG A 177 -5.93 11.37 5.13
C ARG A 177 -7.43 11.18 4.87
N LEU A 178 -7.90 9.93 4.75
CA LEU A 178 -9.32 9.64 4.62
C LEU A 178 -10.07 9.94 5.93
N GLU A 179 -11.26 10.49 5.82
CA GLU A 179 -12.11 10.68 6.99
C GLU A 179 -12.66 9.33 7.47
N HIS A 180 -12.49 9.04 8.75
CA HIS A 180 -12.98 7.80 9.35
C HIS A 180 -14.42 7.93 9.82
N LYS A 181 -15.19 6.84 9.69
CA LYS A 181 -16.57 6.71 10.20
C LYS A 181 -16.65 6.90 11.71
N ILE A 182 -15.58 6.54 12.42
CA ILE A 182 -15.47 6.63 13.88
C ILE A 182 -14.12 7.27 14.17
N GLY A 183 -14.12 8.37 14.88
CA GLY A 183 -12.89 9.03 15.36
C GLY A 183 -12.26 8.20 16.48
N ILE A 184 -11.44 7.22 16.15
CA ILE A 184 -10.79 6.33 17.12
C ILE A 184 -9.82 7.08 18.02
N LYS A 185 -9.29 8.21 17.58
CA LYS A 185 -8.30 9.01 18.34
C LYS A 185 -8.79 9.41 19.76
N ASN A 186 -10.10 9.42 19.99
CA ASN A 186 -10.71 9.76 21.26
C ASN A 186 -11.63 8.66 21.83
N ALA A 187 -11.61 7.46 21.25
CA ALA A 187 -12.41 6.34 21.71
C ALA A 187 -11.63 5.51 22.74
N SER A 188 -12.16 5.37 23.94
CA SER A 188 -11.69 4.39 24.93
C SER A 188 -12.65 3.21 24.96
N PHE A 189 -12.12 1.99 24.80
CA PHE A 189 -12.89 0.76 24.89
C PHE A 189 -12.62 0.06 26.22
N ILE A 190 -13.68 -0.21 26.98
CA ILE A 190 -13.59 -1.08 28.15
C ILE A 190 -13.86 -2.50 27.68
N LEU A 191 -12.79 -3.30 27.56
CA LEU A 191 -12.94 -4.74 27.33
C LEU A 191 -13.37 -5.42 28.63
N LYS A 192 -14.64 -5.83 28.73
CA LYS A 192 -15.07 -6.73 29.80
C LYS A 192 -14.62 -8.14 29.47
N MET A 193 -13.82 -8.75 30.36
CA MET A 193 -13.56 -10.18 30.28
C MET A 193 -14.88 -10.94 30.28
N ALA A 194 -15.01 -11.87 29.33
CA ALA A 194 -16.17 -12.71 29.28
C ALA A 194 -16.27 -13.58 30.58
N PRO A 195 -17.48 -13.86 31.12
CA PRO A 195 -17.66 -14.58 32.38
C PRO A 195 -17.01 -15.96 32.42
N TRP A 196 -16.79 -16.56 31.26
CA TRP A 196 -16.15 -17.87 31.07
C TRP A 196 -14.61 -17.82 30.97
N ALA A 197 -14.03 -16.63 30.98
CA ALA A 197 -12.57 -16.42 30.89
C ALA A 197 -11.89 -16.24 32.25
N LYS A 198 -12.57 -16.71 33.33
CA LYS A 198 -12.02 -16.76 34.68
C LYS A 198 -11.41 -18.12 34.94
#